data_afc1f30dea842cf0513e866c401ab7c6
#
_entry.id   afc1f30dea842cf0513e866c401ab7c6
#
_cell.length_a   1.000
_cell.length_b   1.000
_cell.length_c   1.000
_cell.angle_alpha   90.00
_cell.angle_beta   90.00
_cell.angle_gamma   90.00
#
_symmetry.space_group_name_H-M   'P 1'
#
loop_
_entity.id
_entity.type
_entity.pdbx_description
1 polymer ?
#
loop_
_entity_poly.entity_id
_entity_poly.type
_entity_poly.pdbx_seq_one_letter_code
_entity_poly.pdbx_strand_id
1 'polypeptide(L)'
;ADEFRATWVANKAVYRTRMAIADGGELVVIAPGVERFGEQPEVDDLIRKYGYLSQAEVLELYQTEADMQDIPHGTAHLVHGSSEGRFTITYAPGGLTKEEIESVGYQYLALDEALERYHPDVMKDGWNEMPDGERVFYISTPSAGLWATKEKLGDR
;
A
#
# COMPACT_ATOMS: atom_id res chain seq x y z
N ALA A 1 -6.81 17.56 -4.72
CA ALA A 1 -5.44 17.00 -4.58
C ALA A 1 -4.96 16.95 -3.12
N ASP A 2 -5.63 17.67 -2.20
CA ASP A 2 -5.19 17.76 -0.79
C ASP A 2 -5.79 16.69 0.15
N GLU A 3 -6.56 15.75 -0.37
CA GLU A 3 -7.33 14.81 0.45
C GLU A 3 -6.55 13.57 0.94
N PHE A 4 -5.33 13.32 0.43
CA PHE A 4 -4.63 12.06 0.66
C PHE A 4 -3.19 12.30 1.12
N ARG A 5 -3.03 12.99 2.26
CA ARG A 5 -1.70 13.28 2.82
C ARG A 5 -1.08 12.12 3.59
N ALA A 6 -1.89 11.17 4.03
CA ALA A 6 -1.42 10.02 4.78
C ALA A 6 -1.67 8.71 4.03
N THR A 7 -0.88 7.70 4.35
CA THR A 7 -1.06 6.35 3.81
C THR A 7 -2.38 5.70 4.22
N TRP A 8 -3.08 6.23 5.24
CA TRP A 8 -4.40 5.73 5.64
C TRP A 8 -5.35 5.55 4.46
N VAL A 9 -5.47 6.55 3.60
CA VAL A 9 -6.33 6.47 2.42
C VAL A 9 -5.62 5.80 1.26
N ALA A 10 -4.34 6.12 1.03
CA ALA A 10 -3.58 5.55 -0.08
C ALA A 10 -3.42 4.02 0.03
N ASN A 11 -3.35 3.47 1.23
CA ASN A 11 -3.28 2.02 1.46
C ASN A 11 -4.57 1.26 1.15
N LYS A 12 -5.64 1.95 0.74
CA LYS A 12 -6.74 1.30 0.02
C LYS A 12 -6.24 0.60 -1.25
N ALA A 13 -5.18 1.12 -1.86
CA ALA A 13 -4.50 0.43 -2.95
C ALA A 13 -3.94 -0.94 -2.52
N VAL A 14 -3.51 -1.09 -1.26
CA VAL A 14 -2.99 -2.36 -0.74
C VAL A 14 -4.12 -3.32 -0.37
N TYR A 15 -4.92 -3.00 0.65
CA TYR A 15 -5.84 -3.99 1.21
C TYR A 15 -7.05 -4.30 0.30
N ARG A 16 -7.43 -3.38 -0.60
CA ARG A 16 -8.53 -3.62 -1.53
C ARG A 16 -8.13 -4.39 -2.80
N THR A 17 -6.83 -4.43 -3.11
CA THR A 17 -6.33 -5.13 -4.31
C THR A 17 -5.55 -6.40 -3.98
N ARG A 18 -5.20 -6.64 -2.71
CA ARG A 18 -4.34 -7.77 -2.32
C ARG A 18 -4.82 -9.14 -2.82
N MET A 19 -6.13 -9.30 -3.00
CA MET A 19 -6.71 -10.54 -3.55
C MET A 19 -6.57 -10.66 -5.08
N ALA A 20 -6.26 -9.57 -5.77
CA ALA A 20 -6.00 -9.58 -7.21
C ALA A 20 -4.52 -9.81 -7.54
N ILE A 21 -3.62 -9.53 -6.59
CA ILE A 21 -2.18 -9.61 -6.81
C ILE A 21 -1.71 -11.07 -6.66
N ALA A 22 -0.91 -11.52 -7.62
CA ALA A 22 -0.32 -12.85 -7.60
C ALA A 22 0.73 -12.96 -6.47
N ASP A 23 0.94 -14.17 -5.97
CA ASP A 23 2.04 -14.45 -5.06
C ASP A 23 3.37 -14.25 -5.80
N GLY A 24 4.30 -13.52 -5.16
CA GLY A 24 5.55 -13.11 -5.79
C GLY A 24 5.40 -11.93 -6.77
N GLY A 25 4.19 -11.37 -6.92
CA GLY A 25 3.95 -10.19 -7.75
C GLY A 25 4.38 -8.88 -7.08
N GLU A 26 4.11 -7.78 -7.73
CA GLU A 26 4.41 -6.43 -7.26
C GLU A 26 3.18 -5.51 -7.36
N LEU A 27 2.97 -4.73 -6.33
CA LEU A 27 2.03 -3.61 -6.31
C LEU A 27 2.80 -2.30 -6.30
N VAL A 28 2.67 -1.50 -7.34
CA VAL A 28 3.22 -0.13 -7.37
C VAL A 28 2.12 0.85 -6.99
N VAL A 29 2.37 1.64 -5.94
CA VAL A 29 1.44 2.68 -5.45
C VAL A 29 2.01 4.05 -5.77
N ILE A 30 1.37 4.78 -6.67
CA ILE A 30 1.73 6.15 -7.03
C ILE A 30 0.86 7.09 -6.19
N ALA A 31 1.46 7.78 -5.23
CA ALA A 31 0.76 8.55 -4.21
C ALA A 31 1.38 9.95 -4.02
N PRO A 32 1.22 10.86 -5.00
CA PRO A 32 1.92 12.16 -5.01
C PRO A 32 1.55 13.07 -3.83
N GLY A 33 0.38 12.89 -3.22
CA GLY A 33 -0.06 13.67 -2.06
C GLY A 33 0.42 13.15 -0.71
N VAL A 34 1.00 11.94 -0.65
CA VAL A 34 1.37 11.32 0.63
C VAL A 34 2.68 11.90 1.16
N GLU A 35 2.62 12.44 2.38
CA GLU A 35 3.73 13.09 3.09
C GLU A 35 3.95 12.52 4.51
N ARG A 36 3.07 11.62 4.99
CA ARG A 36 3.15 10.95 6.29
C ARG A 36 2.41 9.60 6.25
N PHE A 37 2.62 8.78 7.25
CA PHE A 37 1.96 7.48 7.35
C PHE A 37 0.59 7.56 8.02
N GLY A 38 0.51 8.15 9.20
CA GLY A 38 -0.74 8.30 9.95
C GLY A 38 -1.42 9.64 9.74
N GLU A 39 -2.74 9.68 9.84
CA GLU A 39 -3.51 10.93 9.88
C GLU A 39 -3.24 11.69 11.18
N GLN A 40 -3.15 10.95 12.29
CA GLN A 40 -2.89 11.47 13.63
C GLN A 40 -1.45 11.16 14.01
N PRO A 41 -0.77 12.03 14.79
CA PRO A 41 0.62 11.84 15.17
C PRO A 41 0.91 10.49 15.84
N GLU A 42 0.03 10.06 16.75
CA GLU A 42 0.17 8.78 17.45
C GLU A 42 0.07 7.57 16.52
N VAL A 43 -0.71 7.66 15.45
CA VAL A 43 -0.78 6.62 14.41
C VAL A 43 0.46 6.63 13.53
N ASP A 44 0.95 7.82 13.18
CA ASP A 44 2.19 7.98 12.42
C ASP A 44 3.39 7.38 13.18
N ASP A 45 3.50 7.70 14.48
CA ASP A 45 4.54 7.17 15.37
C ASP A 45 4.46 5.63 15.49
N LEU A 46 3.25 5.09 15.59
CA LEU A 46 3.03 3.64 15.67
C LEU A 46 3.51 2.94 14.39
N ILE A 47 3.17 3.48 13.22
CA ILE A 47 3.59 2.93 11.94
C ILE A 47 5.11 3.03 11.77
N ARG A 48 5.72 4.15 12.15
CA ARG A 48 7.19 4.32 12.12
C ARG A 48 7.91 3.34 13.03
N LYS A 49 7.31 3.02 14.18
CA LYS A 49 7.90 2.09 15.16
C LYS A 49 7.85 0.65 14.67
N TYR A 50 6.73 0.20 14.14
CA TYR A 50 6.51 -1.21 13.83
C TYR A 50 6.59 -1.56 12.34
N GLY A 51 6.32 -0.61 11.47
CA GLY A 51 6.12 -0.86 10.04
C GLY A 51 4.79 -1.56 9.75
N TYR A 52 4.57 -1.90 8.49
CA TYR A 52 3.40 -2.66 8.07
C TYR A 52 3.66 -4.15 8.26
N LEU A 53 2.81 -4.80 9.04
CA LEU A 53 2.98 -6.16 9.52
C LEU A 53 1.81 -7.04 9.08
N SER A 54 2.07 -8.33 8.95
CA SER A 54 1.02 -9.32 8.74
C SER A 54 0.04 -9.38 9.91
N GLN A 55 -1.15 -9.88 9.65
CA GLN A 55 -2.16 -10.06 10.70
C GLN A 55 -1.64 -10.92 11.86
N ALA A 56 -0.87 -11.95 11.55
CA ALA A 56 -0.31 -12.84 12.59
C ALA A 56 0.67 -12.10 13.50
N GLU A 57 1.60 -11.32 12.92
CA GLU A 57 2.58 -10.52 13.68
C GLU A 57 1.88 -9.46 14.53
N VAL A 58 0.88 -8.77 13.99
CA VAL A 58 0.10 -7.76 14.74
C VAL A 58 -0.64 -8.40 15.90
N LEU A 59 -1.26 -9.57 15.72
CA LEU A 59 -1.97 -10.27 16.80
C LEU A 59 -1.03 -10.71 17.94
N GLU A 60 0.20 -11.13 17.59
CA GLU A 60 1.21 -11.48 18.58
C GLU A 60 1.66 -10.26 19.39
N LEU A 61 2.04 -9.18 18.70
CA LEU A 61 2.46 -7.94 19.36
C LEU A 61 1.33 -7.27 20.16
N TYR A 62 0.10 -7.34 19.68
CA TYR A 62 -1.06 -6.79 20.40
C TYR A 62 -1.24 -7.38 21.80
N GLN A 63 -0.76 -8.61 22.05
CA GLN A 63 -0.86 -9.24 23.37
C GLN A 63 0.15 -8.68 24.38
N THR A 64 1.26 -8.10 23.90
CA THR A 64 2.39 -7.68 24.74
C THR A 64 2.64 -6.18 24.72
N GLU A 65 2.29 -5.50 23.63
CA GLU A 65 2.60 -4.08 23.43
C GLU A 65 1.42 -3.18 23.78
N ALA A 66 1.57 -2.39 24.83
CA ALA A 66 0.51 -1.51 25.35
C ALA A 66 0.09 -0.44 24.33
N ASP A 67 1.03 0.14 23.57
CA ASP A 67 0.75 1.16 22.56
C ASP A 67 -0.12 0.63 21.42
N MET A 68 -0.01 -0.64 21.05
CA MET A 68 -0.92 -1.25 20.09
C MET A 68 -2.35 -1.41 20.64
N GLN A 69 -2.48 -1.68 21.93
CA GLN A 69 -3.78 -1.79 22.61
C GLN A 69 -4.43 -0.42 22.79
N ASP A 70 -3.64 0.59 23.08
CA ASP A 70 -4.10 1.97 23.28
C ASP A 70 -4.54 2.66 21.98
N ILE A 71 -4.00 2.23 20.83
CA ILE A 71 -4.26 2.82 19.51
C ILE A 71 -4.81 1.75 18.53
N PRO A 72 -5.99 1.17 18.78
CA PRO A 72 -6.49 0.02 18.02
C PRO A 72 -6.74 0.35 16.52
N HIS A 73 -7.11 1.57 16.20
CA HIS A 73 -7.27 2.00 14.80
C HIS A 73 -5.92 2.11 14.07
N GLY A 74 -4.86 2.56 14.76
CA GLY A 74 -3.49 2.54 14.23
C GLY A 74 -2.99 1.11 14.04
N THR A 75 -3.23 0.23 15.00
CA THR A 75 -2.90 -1.19 14.92
C THR A 75 -3.56 -1.87 13.71
N ALA A 76 -4.85 -1.59 13.46
CA ALA A 76 -5.54 -2.08 12.28
C ALA A 76 -4.89 -1.56 10.98
N HIS A 77 -4.34 -0.34 11.00
CA HIS A 77 -3.69 0.24 9.83
C HIS A 77 -2.38 -0.48 9.47
N LEU A 78 -1.65 -1.03 10.44
CA LEU A 78 -0.46 -1.84 10.17
C LEU A 78 -0.79 -3.06 9.29
N VAL A 79 -1.93 -3.70 9.53
CA VAL A 79 -2.41 -4.84 8.72
C VAL A 79 -2.93 -4.38 7.36
N HIS A 80 -3.60 -3.23 7.30
CA HIS A 80 -4.15 -2.72 6.04
C HIS A 80 -3.05 -2.41 5.01
N GLY A 81 -1.88 -1.98 5.45
CA GLY A 81 -0.73 -1.72 4.59
C GLY A 81 0.15 -2.96 4.33
N SER A 82 -0.21 -4.13 4.85
CA SER A 82 0.59 -5.34 4.71
C SER A 82 0.31 -6.09 3.41
N SER A 83 1.39 -6.61 2.81
CA SER A 83 1.32 -7.58 1.72
C SER A 83 1.05 -9.02 2.20
N GLU A 84 0.99 -9.25 3.51
CA GLU A 84 0.93 -10.59 4.13
C GLU A 84 2.10 -11.51 3.69
N GLY A 85 3.25 -10.92 3.33
CA GLY A 85 4.41 -11.65 2.84
C GLY A 85 4.25 -12.27 1.44
N ARG A 86 3.19 -11.93 0.70
CA ARG A 86 2.82 -12.57 -0.56
C ARG A 86 3.35 -11.86 -1.80
N PHE A 87 3.50 -10.55 -1.74
CA PHE A 87 3.93 -9.71 -2.86
C PHE A 87 4.73 -8.52 -2.36
N THR A 88 5.44 -7.87 -3.27
CA THR A 88 6.20 -6.65 -2.98
C THR A 88 5.30 -5.43 -3.11
N ILE A 89 5.46 -4.46 -2.20
CA ILE A 89 4.83 -3.14 -2.31
C ILE A 89 5.93 -2.12 -2.59
N THR A 90 5.84 -1.49 -3.76
CA THR A 90 6.70 -0.37 -4.17
C THR A 90 5.91 0.92 -4.10
N TYR A 91 6.41 1.88 -3.35
CA TYR A 91 5.69 3.13 -3.06
C TYR A 91 6.41 4.33 -3.68
N ALA A 92 5.66 5.14 -4.42
CA ALA A 92 6.12 6.39 -5.01
C ALA A 92 5.40 7.58 -4.36
N PRO A 93 5.86 8.07 -3.20
CA PRO A 93 5.24 9.16 -2.47
C PRO A 93 5.71 10.53 -2.96
N GLY A 94 4.93 11.58 -2.68
CA GLY A 94 5.35 12.94 -2.95
C GLY A 94 6.20 13.58 -1.83
N GLY A 95 6.00 13.17 -0.58
CA GLY A 95 6.59 13.85 0.58
C GLY A 95 7.34 12.96 1.59
N LEU A 96 7.35 11.63 1.41
CA LEU A 96 8.13 10.72 2.25
C LEU A 96 9.47 10.39 1.58
N THR A 97 10.52 10.28 2.38
CA THR A 97 11.85 9.93 1.89
C THR A 97 11.97 8.42 1.62
N LYS A 98 13.04 8.05 0.92
CA LYS A 98 13.39 6.64 0.69
C LYS A 98 13.56 5.88 1.99
N GLU A 99 14.31 6.46 2.94
CA GLU A 99 14.58 5.86 4.24
C GLU A 99 13.31 5.64 5.04
N GLU A 100 12.35 6.59 4.99
CA GLU A 100 11.05 6.44 5.64
C GLU A 100 10.25 5.31 5.03
N ILE A 101 10.14 5.24 3.71
CA ILE A 101 9.40 4.18 3.00
C ILE A 101 10.01 2.80 3.28
N GLU A 102 11.33 2.67 3.22
CA GLU A 102 12.02 1.40 3.47
C GLU A 102 11.91 0.97 4.94
N SER A 103 11.85 1.92 5.88
CA SER A 103 11.72 1.61 7.31
C SER A 103 10.40 0.93 7.68
N VAL A 104 9.36 1.11 6.89
CA VAL A 104 8.04 0.48 7.12
C VAL A 104 7.80 -0.80 6.31
N GLY A 105 8.84 -1.29 5.61
CA GLY A 105 8.81 -2.54 4.86
C GLY A 105 8.38 -2.42 3.39
N TYR A 106 8.32 -1.21 2.86
CA TYR A 106 8.05 -0.96 1.44
C TYR A 106 9.34 -0.77 0.64
N GLN A 107 9.27 -0.98 -0.66
CA GLN A 107 10.29 -0.51 -1.58
C GLN A 107 9.98 0.93 -2.02
N TYR A 108 11.02 1.73 -2.21
CA TYR A 108 10.88 3.11 -2.67
C TYR A 108 11.09 3.20 -4.19
N LEU A 109 10.23 3.98 -4.83
CA LEU A 109 10.41 4.44 -6.20
C LEU A 109 10.25 5.96 -6.21
N ALA A 110 11.15 6.68 -6.86
CA ALA A 110 11.02 8.12 -7.00
C ALA A 110 9.75 8.47 -7.78
N LEU A 111 9.03 9.50 -7.33
CA LEU A 111 7.72 9.84 -7.91
C LEU A 111 7.83 10.23 -9.39
N ASP A 112 8.86 10.99 -9.76
CA ASP A 112 9.12 11.37 -11.14
C ASP A 112 9.41 10.16 -12.03
N GLU A 113 10.21 9.20 -11.55
CA GLU A 113 10.47 7.94 -12.27
C GLU A 113 9.20 7.11 -12.43
N ALA A 114 8.35 7.04 -11.38
CA ALA A 114 7.08 6.34 -11.45
C ALA A 114 6.12 6.98 -12.47
N LEU A 115 6.03 8.31 -12.48
CA LEU A 115 5.18 9.06 -13.41
C LEU A 115 5.69 8.96 -14.85
N GLU A 116 7.02 8.95 -15.06
CA GLU A 116 7.62 8.76 -16.37
C GLU A 116 7.40 7.33 -16.89
N ARG A 117 7.53 6.31 -16.03
CA ARG A 117 7.36 4.92 -16.44
C ARG A 117 5.89 4.56 -16.72
N TYR A 118 5.01 4.90 -15.80
CA TYR A 118 3.62 4.41 -15.86
C TYR A 118 2.64 5.38 -16.52
N HIS A 119 2.98 6.67 -16.65
CA HIS A 119 2.14 7.68 -17.29
C HIS A 119 0.65 7.59 -16.90
N PRO A 120 0.27 7.82 -15.63
CA PRO A 120 -1.10 7.62 -15.15
C PRO A 120 -2.18 8.35 -15.97
N ASP A 121 -1.83 9.48 -16.56
CA ASP A 121 -2.76 10.28 -17.38
C ASP A 121 -3.18 9.60 -18.70
N VAL A 122 -2.41 8.62 -19.18
CA VAL A 122 -2.68 7.91 -20.43
C VAL A 122 -3.03 6.44 -20.24
N MET A 123 -2.72 5.87 -19.08
CA MET A 123 -3.11 4.49 -18.74
C MET A 123 -4.62 4.36 -18.59
N LYS A 124 -5.13 3.20 -18.96
CA LYS A 124 -6.56 2.86 -18.80
C LYS A 124 -6.71 1.81 -17.72
N ASP A 125 -7.80 1.88 -16.97
CA ASP A 125 -8.13 0.82 -16.02
C ASP A 125 -8.15 -0.55 -16.69
N GLY A 126 -7.51 -1.52 -16.05
CA GLY A 126 -7.31 -2.86 -16.59
C GLY A 126 -5.90 -3.08 -17.15
N TRP A 127 -5.76 -4.03 -18.07
CA TRP A 127 -4.49 -4.43 -18.62
C TRP A 127 -3.92 -3.38 -19.59
N ASN A 128 -2.66 -3.01 -19.34
CA ASN A 128 -1.85 -2.18 -20.23
C ASN A 128 -0.56 -2.92 -20.57
N GLU A 129 -0.06 -2.72 -21.79
CA GLU A 129 1.24 -3.20 -22.24
C GLU A 129 2.21 -2.02 -22.24
N MET A 130 3.32 -2.17 -21.51
CA MET A 130 4.34 -1.16 -21.39
C MET A 130 5.28 -1.21 -22.61
N PRO A 131 6.05 -0.14 -22.90
CA PRO A 131 6.97 -0.10 -24.05
C PRO A 131 8.04 -1.20 -24.05
N ASP A 132 8.40 -1.73 -22.89
CA ASP A 132 9.34 -2.83 -22.72
C ASP A 132 8.70 -4.23 -22.82
N GLY A 133 7.38 -4.29 -23.10
CA GLY A 133 6.62 -5.52 -23.22
C GLY A 133 6.05 -6.05 -21.87
N GLU A 134 6.33 -5.35 -20.77
CA GLU A 134 5.70 -5.71 -19.49
C GLU A 134 4.20 -5.45 -19.55
N ARG A 135 3.43 -6.32 -18.89
CA ARG A 135 1.98 -6.14 -18.73
C ARG A 135 1.65 -5.74 -17.32
N VAL A 136 1.00 -4.59 -17.18
CA VAL A 136 0.56 -4.07 -15.88
C VAL A 136 -0.96 -3.95 -15.83
N PHE A 137 -1.54 -4.27 -14.67
CA PHE A 137 -2.95 -4.04 -14.43
C PHE A 137 -3.10 -2.73 -13.67
N TYR A 138 -3.64 -1.71 -14.34
CA TYR A 138 -3.80 -0.38 -13.76
C TYR A 138 -5.16 -0.22 -13.09
N ILE A 139 -5.19 0.44 -11.93
CA ILE A 139 -6.40 0.81 -11.20
C ILE A 139 -6.27 2.28 -10.79
N SER A 140 -7.04 3.15 -11.45
CA SER A 140 -7.02 4.59 -11.19
C SER A 140 -7.65 4.95 -9.84
N THR A 141 -8.64 4.19 -9.38
CA THR A 141 -9.40 4.48 -8.16
C THR A 141 -9.56 3.21 -7.31
N PRO A 142 -8.51 2.76 -6.61
CA PRO A 142 -8.54 1.52 -5.84
C PRO A 142 -9.57 1.55 -4.69
N SER A 143 -9.96 2.74 -4.24
CA SER A 143 -11.00 2.91 -3.21
C SER A 143 -12.43 2.61 -3.69
N ALA A 144 -12.67 2.52 -4.99
CA ALA A 144 -14.01 2.34 -5.54
C ALA A 144 -14.56 0.90 -5.43
N GLY A 145 -13.71 -0.09 -5.10
CA GLY A 145 -14.15 -1.48 -5.05
C GLY A 145 -13.22 -2.41 -4.28
N LEU A 146 -13.47 -3.70 -4.42
CA LEU A 146 -12.59 -4.79 -4.04
C LEU A 146 -12.20 -5.54 -5.30
N TRP A 147 -10.90 -5.80 -5.46
CA TRP A 147 -10.38 -6.54 -6.61
C TRP A 147 -9.86 -7.88 -6.16
N ALA A 148 -10.29 -8.91 -6.87
CA ALA A 148 -9.81 -10.26 -6.66
C ALA A 148 -9.81 -11.03 -8.00
N THR A 149 -8.98 -12.05 -8.10
CA THR A 149 -9.07 -12.99 -9.21
C THR A 149 -10.30 -13.89 -9.03
N LYS A 150 -10.85 -14.39 -10.14
CA LYS A 150 -11.97 -15.36 -10.07
C LYS A 150 -11.64 -16.57 -9.23
N GLU A 151 -10.41 -17.07 -9.34
CA GLU A 151 -9.90 -18.19 -8.57
C GLU A 151 -9.96 -17.95 -7.06
N LYS A 152 -9.56 -16.76 -6.58
CA LYS A 152 -9.58 -16.41 -5.15
C LYS A 152 -10.97 -16.08 -4.61
N LEU A 153 -11.92 -15.72 -5.48
CA LEU A 153 -13.31 -15.52 -5.07
C LEU A 153 -14.07 -16.84 -4.88
N GLY A 154 -13.55 -17.94 -5.43
CA GLY A 154 -14.28 -19.19 -5.56
C GLY A 154 -15.39 -19.10 -6.61
N ASP A 155 -15.81 -20.21 -7.13
CA ASP A 155 -17.02 -20.31 -7.96
C ASP A 155 -18.24 -20.07 -7.06
N ARG A 156 -18.77 -18.85 -7.06
CA ARG A 156 -20.08 -18.50 -6.49
C ARG A 156 -21.08 -18.32 -7.60
#